data_d8742a82dee1fd1eedbdf0701ecdda1b
#
_entry.id   d8742a82dee1fd1eedbdf0701ecdda1b
#
_cell.length_a   1.000
_cell.length_b   1.000
_cell.length_c   1.000
_cell.angle_alpha   90.00
_cell.angle_beta   90.00
_cell.angle_gamma   90.00
#
_symmetry.space_group_name_H-M   'P 1'
#
loop_
_entity.id
_entity.type
_entity.pdbx_description
1 polymer ?
#
loop_
_entity_poly.entity_id
_entity_poly.type
_entity_poly.pdbx_seq_one_letter_code
_entity_poly.pdbx_strand_id
1 'polypeptide(L)'
;HLGARDPASGGFVMLGKTFKGMTDEMLAWQTERFLALETRREGQVVFVRPEQVVEVAFDGVQRSTRYPGGMALRFARVVRYREDRTARDADTVETVRSLAR
;
A
#
# COMPACT_ATOMS: atom_id res chain seq x y z
N HIS A 1 -4.45 3.39 -1.03
CA HIS A 1 -4.08 2.26 -1.89
C HIS A 1 -2.78 1.65 -1.39
N LEU A 2 -2.70 0.33 -1.47
CA LEU A 2 -1.55 -0.46 -1.02
C LEU A 2 -0.84 -1.06 -2.23
N GLY A 3 0.50 -1.06 -2.21
CA GLY A 3 1.28 -1.61 -3.29
C GLY A 3 2.50 -2.37 -2.79
N ALA A 4 2.94 -3.34 -3.58
CA ALA A 4 4.17 -4.07 -3.35
C ALA A 4 5.21 -3.70 -4.40
N ARG A 5 6.47 -3.80 -4.03
CA ARG A 5 7.58 -3.45 -4.91
C ARG A 5 7.73 -4.45 -6.05
N ASP A 6 7.88 -3.94 -7.27
CA ASP A 6 8.11 -4.75 -8.45
C ASP A 6 9.55 -4.52 -8.94
N PRO A 7 10.49 -5.42 -8.63
CA PRO A 7 11.88 -5.26 -9.07
C PRO A 7 12.05 -5.23 -10.59
N ALA A 8 11.16 -5.87 -11.33
CA ALA A 8 11.26 -5.94 -12.78
C ALA A 8 11.02 -4.58 -13.44
N SER A 9 10.06 -3.81 -12.94
CA SER A 9 9.73 -2.50 -13.50
C SER A 9 10.37 -1.34 -12.74
N GLY A 10 10.83 -1.58 -11.52
CA GLY A 10 11.32 -0.54 -10.61
C GLY A 10 10.22 0.24 -9.93
N GLY A 11 8.96 -0.14 -10.15
CA GLY A 11 7.79 0.52 -9.58
C GLY A 11 7.08 -0.30 -8.53
N PHE A 12 5.77 -0.06 -8.42
CA PHE A 12 4.92 -0.74 -7.45
C PHE A 12 3.68 -1.27 -8.13
N VAL A 13 3.20 -2.42 -7.64
CA VAL A 13 1.97 -3.05 -8.14
C VAL A 13 0.91 -2.93 -7.05
N MET A 14 -0.25 -2.40 -7.41
CA MET A 14 -1.34 -2.22 -6.48
C MET A 14 -1.93 -3.56 -6.06
N LEU A 15 -2.09 -3.75 -4.74
CA LEU A 15 -2.62 -4.98 -4.14
C LEU A 15 -3.98 -4.78 -3.50
N GLY A 16 -4.46 -3.57 -3.44
CA GLY A 16 -5.72 -3.26 -2.83
C GLY A 16 -5.76 -1.87 -2.21
N LYS A 17 -6.83 -1.64 -1.48
CA LYS A 17 -7.00 -0.41 -0.72
C LYS A 17 -7.63 -0.76 0.62
N THR A 18 -7.42 0.08 1.62
CA THR A 18 -8.02 -0.11 2.93
C THR A 18 -8.20 1.23 3.63
N PHE A 19 -9.16 1.26 4.54
CA PHE A 19 -9.32 2.34 5.52
C PHE A 19 -9.51 1.75 6.92
N LYS A 20 -9.24 0.44 7.06
CA LYS A 20 -9.39 -0.30 8.31
C LYS A 20 -8.12 -0.22 9.14
N GLY A 21 -8.28 -0.25 10.46
CA GLY A 21 -7.18 -0.30 11.40
C GLY A 21 -6.57 1.04 11.76
N MET A 22 -7.09 2.13 11.22
CA MET A 22 -6.53 3.46 11.45
C MET A 22 -7.27 4.20 12.58
N THR A 23 -6.49 4.74 13.52
CA THR A 23 -7.00 5.62 14.56
C THR A 23 -7.15 7.04 13.99
N ASP A 24 -7.86 7.91 14.72
CA ASP A 24 -7.99 9.31 14.32
C ASP A 24 -6.63 10.01 14.26
N GLU A 25 -5.72 9.67 15.18
CA GLU A 25 -4.37 10.20 15.18
C GLU A 25 -3.59 9.77 13.95
N MET A 26 -3.72 8.50 13.55
CA MET A 26 -3.10 7.98 12.33
C MET A 26 -3.64 8.67 11.09
N LEU A 27 -4.94 8.94 11.05
CA LEU A 27 -5.56 9.61 9.90
C LEU A 27 -5.06 11.06 9.79
N ALA A 28 -4.94 11.77 10.92
CA ALA A 28 -4.42 13.13 10.93
C ALA A 28 -2.97 13.17 10.45
N TRP A 29 -2.13 12.27 10.96
CA TRP A 29 -0.73 12.16 10.56
C TRP A 29 -0.60 11.82 9.08
N GLN A 30 -1.42 10.86 8.61
CA GLN A 30 -1.44 10.43 7.22
C GLN A 30 -1.79 11.58 6.26
N THR A 31 -2.77 12.38 6.64
CA THR A 31 -3.19 13.52 5.83
C THR A 31 -2.03 14.47 5.59
N GLU A 32 -1.32 14.85 6.64
CA GLU A 32 -0.16 15.73 6.53
C GLU A 32 0.94 15.08 5.69
N ARG A 33 1.23 13.82 5.95
CA ARG A 33 2.29 13.09 5.25
C ARG A 33 2.00 12.97 3.76
N PHE A 34 0.78 12.63 3.39
CA PHE A 34 0.42 12.46 1.99
C PHE A 34 0.36 13.79 1.25
N LEU A 35 -0.03 14.86 1.91
CA LEU A 35 0.03 16.19 1.30
C LEU A 35 1.48 16.60 1.03
N ALA A 36 2.41 16.24 1.90
CA ALA A 36 3.83 16.50 1.69
C ALA A 36 4.41 15.68 0.52
N LEU A 37 3.83 14.50 0.24
CA LEU A 37 4.27 13.63 -0.85
C LEU A 37 3.45 13.81 -2.13
N GLU A 38 2.47 14.68 -2.12
CA GLU A 38 1.54 14.85 -3.25
C GLU A 38 2.28 15.24 -4.53
N THR A 39 2.00 14.50 -5.62
CA THR A 39 2.50 14.81 -6.96
C THR A 39 1.43 15.46 -7.82
N ARG A 40 0.18 15.05 -7.66
CA ARG A 40 -0.96 15.63 -8.37
C ARG A 40 -2.26 15.25 -7.64
N ARG A 41 -3.34 15.88 -8.07
CA ARG A 41 -4.66 15.63 -7.48
C ARG A 41 -5.71 15.54 -8.59
N GLU A 42 -6.60 14.56 -8.48
CA GLU A 42 -7.75 14.41 -9.37
C GLU A 42 -9.01 14.25 -8.51
N GLY A 43 -9.86 15.28 -8.44
CA GLY A 43 -11.02 15.29 -7.59
C GLY A 43 -10.64 15.08 -6.12
N GLN A 44 -11.14 14.01 -5.51
CA GLN A 44 -10.83 13.66 -4.12
C GLN A 44 -9.59 12.75 -4.00
N VAL A 45 -9.00 12.34 -5.12
CA VAL A 45 -7.87 11.42 -5.13
C VAL A 45 -6.57 12.21 -5.15
N VAL A 46 -5.71 11.96 -4.17
CA VAL A 46 -4.39 12.56 -4.06
C VAL A 46 -3.37 11.51 -4.46
N PHE A 47 -2.59 11.81 -5.51
CA PHE A 47 -1.50 10.95 -5.96
C PHE A 47 -0.22 11.38 -5.25
N VAL A 48 0.48 10.41 -4.67
CA VAL A 48 1.67 10.67 -3.85
C VAL A 48 2.88 9.92 -4.39
N ARG A 49 4.07 10.44 -4.06
CA ARG A 49 5.28 9.67 -4.29
C ARG A 49 5.23 8.41 -3.41
N PRO A 50 5.57 7.22 -3.96
CA PRO A 50 5.47 5.96 -3.21
C PRO A 50 6.66 5.79 -2.25
N GLU A 51 6.73 6.61 -1.23
CA GLU A 51 7.82 6.65 -0.26
C GLU A 51 7.41 6.14 1.12
N GLN A 52 6.12 6.22 1.46
CA GLN A 52 5.66 5.84 2.79
C GLN A 52 5.42 4.34 2.88
N VAL A 53 6.14 3.68 3.77
CA VAL A 53 5.97 2.25 4.04
C VAL A 53 4.97 2.08 5.19
N VAL A 54 4.11 1.10 5.04
CA VAL A 54 3.06 0.79 6.01
C VAL A 54 3.08 -0.71 6.31
N GLU A 55 2.88 -1.05 7.58
CA GLU A 55 2.71 -2.44 7.99
C GLU A 55 1.23 -2.78 7.92
N VAL A 56 0.92 -3.85 7.17
CA VAL A 56 -0.46 -4.26 6.89
C VAL A 56 -0.66 -5.68 7.34
N ALA A 57 -1.73 -5.92 8.09
CA ALA A 57 -2.19 -7.28 8.39
C ALA A 57 -3.30 -7.63 7.39
N PHE A 58 -3.34 -8.89 6.96
CA PHE A 58 -4.37 -9.36 6.04
C PHE A 58 -4.60 -10.85 6.24
N ASP A 59 -5.77 -11.33 5.82
CA ASP A 59 -6.16 -12.72 6.05
C ASP A 59 -5.74 -13.67 4.92
N GLY A 60 -5.41 -13.12 3.76
CA GLY A 60 -4.96 -13.93 2.64
C GLY A 60 -4.80 -13.09 1.38
N VAL A 61 -4.34 -13.74 0.32
CA VAL A 61 -4.18 -13.14 -1.00
C VAL A 61 -5.12 -13.89 -1.93
N GLN A 62 -5.96 -13.16 -2.66
CA GLN A 62 -6.91 -13.75 -3.59
C GLN A 62 -6.62 -13.30 -5.01
N ARG A 63 -7.05 -14.09 -6.00
CA ARG A 63 -7.00 -13.71 -7.40
C ARG A 63 -7.93 -12.52 -7.62
N SER A 64 -7.48 -11.57 -8.44
CA SER A 64 -8.26 -10.38 -8.75
C SER A 64 -8.09 -10.00 -10.21
N THR A 65 -9.21 -9.67 -10.87
CA THR A 65 -9.20 -9.09 -12.21
C THR A 65 -9.20 -7.56 -12.16
N ARG A 66 -9.41 -6.99 -10.99
CA ARG A 66 -9.47 -5.53 -10.80
C ARG A 66 -8.09 -4.88 -10.82
N TYR A 67 -7.08 -5.59 -10.32
CA TYR A 67 -5.73 -5.03 -10.19
C TYR A 67 -4.77 -5.65 -11.21
N PRO A 68 -3.86 -4.83 -11.78
CA PRO A 68 -2.93 -5.31 -12.82
C PRO A 68 -2.05 -6.48 -12.39
N GLY A 69 -1.73 -6.59 -11.11
CA GLY A 69 -0.93 -7.69 -10.58
C GLY A 69 -1.66 -9.03 -10.50
N GLY A 70 -2.95 -9.05 -10.78
CA GLY A 70 -3.76 -10.27 -10.76
C GLY A 70 -4.11 -10.78 -9.37
N MET A 71 -3.84 -10.00 -8.32
CA MET A 71 -4.11 -10.40 -6.94
C MET A 71 -4.54 -9.21 -6.10
N ALA A 72 -5.22 -9.50 -4.99
CA ALA A 72 -5.63 -8.50 -4.02
C ALA A 72 -5.53 -9.07 -2.61
N LEU A 73 -5.22 -8.21 -1.65
CA LEU A 73 -5.21 -8.60 -0.24
C LEU A 73 -6.64 -8.71 0.29
N ARG A 74 -6.89 -9.75 1.09
CA ARG A 74 -8.20 -9.96 1.74
C ARG A 74 -8.18 -9.39 3.16
N PHE A 75 -9.19 -8.56 3.44
CA PHE A 75 -9.37 -7.97 4.77
C PHE A 75 -8.13 -7.23 5.27
N ALA A 76 -7.50 -6.47 4.37
CA ALA A 76 -6.32 -5.69 4.70
C ALA A 76 -6.65 -4.60 5.72
N ARG A 77 -5.78 -4.44 6.71
CA ARG A 77 -5.90 -3.41 7.73
C ARG A 77 -4.53 -2.87 8.08
N VAL A 78 -4.46 -1.56 8.28
CA VAL A 78 -3.21 -0.90 8.66
C VAL A 78 -2.90 -1.20 10.12
N VAL A 79 -1.68 -1.67 10.38
CA VAL A 79 -1.19 -1.90 11.73
C VAL A 79 -0.47 -0.65 12.22
N ARG A 80 0.47 -0.15 11.41
CA ARG A 80 1.21 1.07 11.73
C ARG A 80 1.95 1.57 10.51
N TYR A 81 2.32 2.85 10.52
CA TYR A 81 3.23 3.40 9.53
C TYR A 81 4.66 3.13 9.96
N ARG A 82 5.52 2.80 8.99
CA ARG A 82 6.90 2.44 9.23
C ARG A 82 7.81 3.57 8.74
N GLU A 83 8.11 4.50 9.64
CA GLU A 83 9.01 5.61 9.33
C GLU A 83 10.48 5.17 9.32
N ASP A 84 10.77 4.01 9.90
CA ASP A 84 12.09 3.39 9.95
C ASP A 84 12.43 2.61 8.67
N ARG A 85 11.52 2.57 7.69
CA ARG A 85 11.70 1.83 6.45
C ARG A 85 11.57 2.75 5.25
N THR A 86 12.34 2.45 4.21
CA THR A 86 12.25 3.15 2.92
C THR A 86 11.45 2.30 1.94
N ALA A 87 11.09 2.89 0.79
CA ALA A 87 10.38 2.18 -0.25
C ALA A 87 11.14 0.93 -0.73
N ARG A 88 12.47 0.94 -0.63
CA ARG A 88 13.30 -0.21 -1.01
C ARG A 88 13.15 -1.39 -0.05
N ASP A 89 12.69 -1.13 1.17
CA ASP A 89 12.49 -2.16 2.19
C ASP A 89 11.11 -2.80 2.12
N ALA A 90 10.21 -2.27 1.28
CA ALA A 90 8.88 -2.82 1.13
C ALA A 90 8.93 -4.22 0.51
N ASP A 91 7.96 -5.06 0.88
CA ASP A 91 7.86 -6.41 0.33
C ASP A 91 7.66 -6.37 -1.18
N THR A 92 8.19 -7.38 -1.85
CA THR A 92 8.05 -7.51 -3.29
C THR A 92 6.74 -8.19 -3.68
N VAL A 93 6.35 -8.02 -4.94
CA VAL A 93 5.19 -8.71 -5.52
C VAL A 93 5.35 -10.23 -5.38
N GLU A 94 6.56 -10.74 -5.61
CA GLU A 94 6.85 -12.18 -5.50
C GLU A 94 6.65 -12.68 -4.08
N THR A 95 7.11 -11.92 -3.08
CA THR A 95 6.91 -12.29 -1.68
C THR A 95 5.43 -12.35 -1.33
N VAL A 96 4.65 -11.36 -1.75
CA VAL A 96 3.21 -11.35 -1.50
C VAL A 96 2.53 -12.50 -2.23
N ARG A 97 2.91 -12.75 -3.48
CA ARG A 97 2.33 -13.85 -4.27
C ARG A 97 2.59 -15.21 -3.63
N SER A 98 3.74 -15.37 -2.97
CA SER A 98 4.08 -16.62 -2.28
C SER A 98 3.16 -16.90 -1.07
N LEU A 99 2.47 -15.89 -0.59
CA LEU A 99 1.51 -16.03 0.52
C LEU A 99 0.10 -16.39 0.03
N ALA A 100 -0.12 -16.42 -1.28
CA ALA A 100 -1.40 -16.84 -1.87
C ALA A 100 -1.61 -18.35 -1.67
N ARG A 101 -2.86 -18.71 -1.42
CA ARG A 101 -3.23 -20.12 -1.24
C ARG A 101 -4.27 -20.52 -2.28
#